data_70874a7ea4905cf2d0bd100bc3a3638e
#
_entry.id   70874a7ea4905cf2d0bd100bc3a3638e
#
_cell.length_a   1.000
_cell.length_b   1.000
_cell.length_c   1.000
_cell.angle_alpha   90.00
_cell.angle_beta   90.00
_cell.angle_gamma   90.00
#
_symmetry.space_group_name_H-M   'P 1'
#
loop_
_entity.id
_entity.type
_entity.pdbx_description
1 polymer ?
#
loop_
_entity_poly.entity_id
_entity_poly.type
_entity_poly.pdbx_seq_one_letter_code
_entity_poly.pdbx_strand_id
1 'polypeptide(L)'
;MWTVRQAVPKDLSAVMEIYDKIIDLFQEQTGTRAWRKGVYPTEAVFQAAIEAGTLYVGELDGALAAGMIITQGTDKTYGDAPWQIAAEDAETAVIHTLGVSPGVGKRGLGVKMVEGAVALAREKGWKALRLDVLEDNAPALRLYERAGFVYIATKAIWYESTGTANFLLYEYVL
;
A
#
# COMPACT_ATOMS: atom_id res chain seq x y z
N MET A 1 21.65 1.09 5.41
CA MET A 1 20.87 2.38 5.44
C MET A 1 19.52 2.15 4.79
N TRP A 2 18.44 2.75 5.29
CA TRP A 2 17.09 2.68 4.72
C TRP A 2 16.66 4.03 4.18
N THR A 3 16.10 4.06 2.97
CA THR A 3 15.54 5.27 2.35
C THR A 3 14.24 4.94 1.64
N VAL A 4 13.31 5.90 1.61
CA VAL A 4 12.09 5.85 0.78
C VAL A 4 12.18 6.96 -0.25
N ARG A 5 11.98 6.64 -1.51
CA ARG A 5 12.02 7.60 -2.62
C ARG A 5 10.98 7.28 -3.68
N GLN A 6 10.69 8.25 -4.51
CA GLN A 6 9.91 8.03 -5.72
C GLN A 6 10.63 7.07 -6.67
N ALA A 7 9.88 6.15 -7.26
CA ALA A 7 10.41 5.22 -8.25
C ALA A 7 10.69 5.92 -9.59
N VAL A 8 11.67 5.38 -10.30
CA VAL A 8 12.02 5.81 -11.66
C VAL A 8 11.90 4.63 -12.64
N PRO A 9 11.84 4.84 -13.96
CA PRO A 9 11.59 3.75 -14.92
C PRO A 9 12.52 2.54 -14.80
N LYS A 10 13.78 2.74 -14.44
CA LYS A 10 14.75 1.64 -14.22
C LYS A 10 14.40 0.72 -13.05
N ASP A 11 13.54 1.15 -12.13
CA ASP A 11 13.16 0.36 -10.95
C ASP A 11 12.09 -0.70 -11.27
N LEU A 12 11.38 -0.58 -12.41
CA LEU A 12 10.23 -1.41 -12.75
C LEU A 12 10.52 -2.92 -12.65
N SER A 13 11.62 -3.37 -13.22
CA SER A 13 11.97 -4.80 -13.19
C SER A 13 12.19 -5.32 -11.76
N ALA A 14 12.89 -4.56 -10.92
CA ALA A 14 13.12 -4.93 -9.52
C ALA A 14 11.83 -4.88 -8.69
N VAL A 15 10.96 -3.92 -8.96
CA VAL A 15 9.62 -3.85 -8.34
C VAL A 15 8.82 -5.09 -8.70
N MET A 16 8.72 -5.47 -9.98
CA MET A 16 8.02 -6.66 -10.42
C MET A 16 8.54 -7.93 -9.71
N GLU A 17 9.86 -8.08 -9.62
CA GLU A 17 10.47 -9.21 -8.94
C GLU A 17 10.09 -9.30 -7.44
N ILE A 18 9.99 -8.15 -6.77
CA ILE A 18 9.55 -8.09 -5.36
C ILE A 18 8.10 -8.57 -5.23
N TYR A 19 7.20 -8.05 -6.07
CA TYR A 19 5.78 -8.39 -5.98
C TYR A 19 5.49 -9.82 -6.41
N ASP A 20 6.20 -10.36 -7.39
CA ASP A 20 6.10 -11.76 -7.77
C ASP A 20 6.46 -12.68 -6.59
N LYS A 21 7.54 -12.38 -5.86
CA LYS A 21 7.94 -13.13 -4.66
C LYS A 21 6.90 -13.03 -3.53
N ILE A 22 6.29 -11.85 -3.35
CA ILE A 22 5.23 -11.65 -2.36
C ILE A 22 4.00 -12.48 -2.71
N ILE A 23 3.57 -12.45 -3.98
CA ILE A 23 2.40 -13.20 -4.44
C ILE A 23 2.61 -14.70 -4.29
N ASP A 24 3.78 -15.22 -4.67
CA ASP A 24 4.13 -16.64 -4.51
C ASP A 24 4.05 -17.05 -3.03
N LEU A 25 4.63 -16.25 -2.14
CA LEU A 25 4.58 -16.51 -0.70
C LEU A 25 3.14 -16.49 -0.15
N PHE A 26 2.31 -15.55 -0.59
CA PHE A 26 0.90 -15.49 -0.18
C PHE A 26 0.12 -16.71 -0.61
N GLN A 27 0.33 -17.18 -1.84
CA GLN A 27 -0.33 -18.39 -2.33
C GLN A 27 0.07 -19.64 -1.55
N GLU A 28 1.35 -19.75 -1.19
CA GLU A 28 1.87 -20.92 -0.46
C GLU A 28 1.47 -20.93 1.04
N GLN A 29 1.47 -19.78 1.70
CA GLN A 29 1.34 -19.73 3.17
C GLN A 29 -0.04 -19.37 3.70
N THR A 30 -0.79 -18.53 3.00
CA THR A 30 -2.04 -17.99 3.55
C THR A 30 -3.26 -18.24 2.69
N GLY A 31 -3.06 -18.58 1.42
CA GLY A 31 -4.16 -18.67 0.45
C GLY A 31 -4.91 -17.35 0.22
N THR A 32 -4.38 -16.22 0.76
CA THR A 32 -5.03 -14.90 0.56
C THR A 32 -5.08 -14.55 -0.91
N ARG A 33 -6.19 -13.95 -1.32
CA ARG A 33 -6.46 -13.57 -2.71
C ARG A 33 -6.20 -12.08 -2.96
N ALA A 34 -5.59 -11.37 -2.01
CA ALA A 34 -5.37 -9.94 -2.13
C ALA A 34 -4.67 -9.55 -3.44
N TRP A 35 -3.65 -10.35 -3.81
CA TRP A 35 -2.92 -10.16 -5.07
C TRP A 35 -2.80 -11.47 -5.85
N ARG A 36 -2.80 -11.35 -7.19
CA ARG A 36 -2.71 -12.50 -8.12
C ARG A 36 -1.87 -12.12 -9.34
N LYS A 37 -0.90 -12.97 -9.69
CA LYS A 37 -0.07 -12.79 -10.90
C LYS A 37 -0.95 -12.63 -12.14
N GLY A 38 -0.61 -11.64 -12.97
CA GLY A 38 -1.33 -11.34 -14.20
C GLY A 38 -2.71 -10.69 -14.04
N VAL A 39 -3.17 -10.49 -12.78
CA VAL A 39 -4.45 -9.83 -12.47
C VAL A 39 -4.20 -8.51 -11.74
N TYR A 40 -3.55 -8.56 -10.57
CA TYR A 40 -3.20 -7.36 -9.81
C TYR A 40 -2.18 -7.70 -8.70
N PRO A 41 -1.18 -6.84 -8.45
CA PRO A 41 -0.75 -5.76 -9.33
C PRO A 41 -0.02 -6.28 -10.57
N THR A 42 -0.15 -5.60 -11.70
CA THR A 42 0.50 -5.94 -12.96
C THR A 42 1.64 -4.99 -13.29
N GLU A 43 2.50 -5.36 -14.24
CA GLU A 43 3.54 -4.46 -14.76
C GLU A 43 2.95 -3.14 -15.24
N ALA A 44 1.80 -3.18 -15.95
CA ALA A 44 1.12 -1.98 -16.43
C ALA A 44 0.69 -1.04 -15.29
N VAL A 45 0.25 -1.58 -14.15
CA VAL A 45 -0.10 -0.81 -12.95
C VAL A 45 1.13 -0.07 -12.42
N PHE A 46 2.26 -0.74 -12.30
CA PHE A 46 3.48 -0.11 -11.81
C PHE A 46 4.08 0.88 -12.81
N GLN A 47 4.05 0.56 -14.09
CA GLN A 47 4.50 1.49 -15.13
C GLN A 47 3.68 2.79 -15.10
N ALA A 48 2.35 2.69 -15.06
CA ALA A 48 1.48 3.86 -14.94
C ALA A 48 1.74 4.66 -13.65
N ALA A 49 1.99 3.98 -12.53
CA ALA A 49 2.31 4.63 -11.26
C ALA A 49 3.67 5.33 -11.29
N ILE A 50 4.67 4.79 -11.99
CA ILE A 50 5.95 5.46 -12.22
C ILE A 50 5.75 6.73 -13.07
N GLU A 51 5.02 6.62 -14.17
CA GLU A 51 4.73 7.75 -15.07
C GLU A 51 3.95 8.87 -14.36
N ALA A 52 3.01 8.50 -13.49
CA ALA A 52 2.25 9.43 -12.66
C ALA A 52 3.03 9.98 -11.44
N GLY A 53 4.20 9.43 -11.13
CA GLY A 53 4.99 9.81 -9.96
C GLY A 53 4.36 9.36 -8.63
N THR A 54 3.53 8.32 -8.63
CA THR A 54 2.81 7.82 -7.45
C THR A 54 3.39 6.54 -6.85
N LEU A 55 4.33 5.89 -7.54
CA LEU A 55 5.05 4.74 -7.00
C LEU A 55 6.25 5.20 -6.16
N TYR A 56 6.31 4.71 -4.94
CA TYR A 56 7.45 4.92 -4.02
C TYR A 56 8.10 3.57 -3.69
N VAL A 57 9.41 3.57 -3.60
CA VAL A 57 10.21 2.37 -3.30
C VAL A 57 11.03 2.59 -2.05
N GLY A 58 11.20 1.50 -1.29
CA GLY A 58 12.08 1.44 -0.14
C GLY A 58 13.37 0.73 -0.51
N GLU A 59 14.51 1.39 -0.27
CA GLU A 59 15.85 0.83 -0.48
C GLU A 59 16.50 0.47 0.84
N LEU A 60 17.04 -0.72 0.92
CA LEU A 60 17.87 -1.19 2.01
C LEU A 60 19.30 -1.45 1.49
N ASP A 61 20.23 -0.67 1.98
CA ASP A 61 21.66 -0.79 1.62
C ASP A 61 21.91 -0.76 0.08
N GLY A 62 21.14 0.07 -0.62
CA GLY A 62 21.24 0.28 -2.07
C GLY A 62 20.46 -0.71 -2.94
N ALA A 63 19.74 -1.67 -2.34
CA ALA A 63 18.88 -2.60 -3.05
C ALA A 63 17.39 -2.32 -2.76
N LEU A 64 16.53 -2.45 -3.77
CA LEU A 64 15.07 -2.31 -3.56
C LEU A 64 14.56 -3.46 -2.68
N ALA A 65 13.78 -3.11 -1.68
CA ALA A 65 13.26 -4.04 -0.69
C ALA A 65 11.75 -3.90 -0.44
N ALA A 66 11.13 -2.83 -0.90
CA ALA A 66 9.70 -2.58 -0.72
C ALA A 66 9.15 -1.63 -1.78
N GLY A 67 7.84 -1.62 -1.94
CA GLY A 67 7.13 -0.67 -2.78
C GLY A 67 5.76 -0.30 -2.21
N MET A 68 5.22 0.85 -2.61
CA MET A 68 3.85 1.28 -2.35
C MET A 68 3.42 2.31 -3.39
N ILE A 69 2.15 2.34 -3.69
CA ILE A 69 1.54 3.39 -4.51
C ILE A 69 0.79 4.34 -3.58
N ILE A 70 0.99 5.65 -3.74
CA ILE A 70 0.26 6.69 -3.00
C ILE A 70 -0.41 7.61 -3.99
N THR A 71 -1.74 7.66 -3.96
CA THR A 71 -2.55 8.52 -4.82
C THR A 71 -3.27 9.58 -4.00
N GLN A 72 -3.24 10.82 -4.46
CA GLN A 72 -4.02 11.90 -3.84
C GLN A 72 -5.50 11.65 -4.05
N GLY A 73 -6.30 12.03 -3.05
CA GLY A 73 -7.75 11.86 -3.06
C GLY A 73 -8.21 10.68 -2.25
N THR A 74 -9.53 10.47 -2.24
CA THR A 74 -10.19 9.33 -1.59
C THR A 74 -10.65 8.35 -2.66
N ASP A 75 -10.47 7.07 -2.44
CA ASP A 75 -11.00 6.04 -3.35
C ASP A 75 -12.54 6.05 -3.30
N LYS A 76 -13.16 6.11 -4.48
CA LYS A 76 -14.62 6.15 -4.62
C LYS A 76 -15.31 4.90 -4.07
N THR A 77 -14.60 3.77 -4.03
CA THR A 77 -15.12 2.51 -3.47
C THR A 77 -15.36 2.58 -1.96
N TYR A 78 -14.75 3.54 -1.29
CA TYR A 78 -14.94 3.75 0.16
C TYR A 78 -16.28 4.41 0.50
N GLY A 79 -16.91 5.09 -0.47
CA GLY A 79 -18.22 5.73 -0.32
C GLY A 79 -18.28 6.71 0.85
N ASP A 80 -19.33 6.60 1.64
CA ASP A 80 -19.64 7.43 2.81
C ASP A 80 -19.03 6.89 4.11
N ALA A 81 -17.82 6.35 4.08
CA ALA A 81 -17.16 5.83 5.27
C ALA A 81 -17.06 6.93 6.37
N PRO A 82 -17.28 6.57 7.65
CA PRO A 82 -17.29 7.55 8.75
C PRO A 82 -15.86 7.91 9.19
N TRP A 83 -15.14 8.62 8.31
CA TRP A 83 -13.76 9.06 8.59
C TRP A 83 -13.66 9.89 9.87
N GLN A 84 -12.52 9.83 10.56
CA GLN A 84 -12.27 10.60 11.78
C GLN A 84 -12.31 12.10 11.54
N ILE A 85 -11.88 12.53 10.34
CA ILE A 85 -11.88 13.94 9.95
C ILE A 85 -12.58 14.14 8.62
N ALA A 86 -13.28 15.27 8.48
CA ALA A 86 -13.72 15.77 7.20
C ALA A 86 -12.52 16.38 6.48
N ALA A 87 -12.27 15.92 5.26
CA ALA A 87 -11.17 16.41 4.43
C ALA A 87 -11.54 16.27 2.95
N GLU A 88 -11.15 17.25 2.17
CA GLU A 88 -11.33 17.26 0.72
C GLU A 88 -10.33 16.30 0.04
N ASP A 89 -10.61 15.92 -1.20
CA ASP A 89 -9.70 15.05 -1.97
C ASP A 89 -8.29 15.61 -2.09
N ALA A 90 -8.15 16.94 -2.20
CA ALA A 90 -6.84 17.59 -2.22
C ALA A 90 -6.05 17.48 -0.90
N GLU A 91 -6.73 17.14 0.19
CA GLU A 91 -6.18 17.09 1.55
C GLU A 91 -5.94 15.65 2.05
N THR A 92 -6.22 14.66 1.21
CA THR A 92 -6.08 13.24 1.56
C THR A 92 -5.28 12.48 0.52
N ALA A 93 -4.79 11.32 0.91
CA ALA A 93 -4.21 10.35 -0.02
C ALA A 93 -4.49 8.93 0.43
N VAL A 94 -4.46 8.02 -0.54
CA VAL A 94 -4.66 6.58 -0.32
C VAL A 94 -3.36 5.83 -0.58
N ILE A 95 -2.99 4.95 0.35
CA ILE A 95 -1.89 4.00 0.17
C ILE A 95 -2.46 2.71 -0.44
N HIS A 96 -1.91 2.32 -1.57
CA HIS A 96 -2.22 1.07 -2.27
C HIS A 96 -0.98 0.19 -2.38
N THR A 97 -1.19 -1.11 -2.48
CA THR A 97 -0.14 -2.09 -2.84
C THR A 97 1.14 -1.99 -2.02
N LEU A 98 1.08 -1.66 -0.73
CA LEU A 98 2.28 -1.70 0.10
C LEU A 98 2.76 -3.14 0.23
N GLY A 99 3.97 -3.40 -0.26
CA GLY A 99 4.62 -4.70 -0.22
C GLY A 99 6.08 -4.62 0.21
N VAL A 100 6.52 -5.62 0.97
CA VAL A 100 7.92 -5.75 1.40
C VAL A 100 8.45 -7.09 0.93
N SER A 101 9.63 -7.09 0.32
CA SER A 101 10.30 -8.30 -0.17
C SER A 101 10.46 -9.34 0.94
N PRO A 102 10.02 -10.59 0.73
CA PRO A 102 10.17 -11.65 1.72
C PRO A 102 11.65 -11.93 2.09
N GLY A 103 12.55 -11.69 1.15
CA GLY A 103 13.99 -12.00 1.32
C GLY A 103 14.75 -11.10 2.29
N VAL A 104 14.18 -9.97 2.72
CA VAL A 104 14.88 -9.00 3.59
C VAL A 104 14.68 -9.24 5.09
N GLY A 105 13.91 -10.27 5.45
CA GLY A 105 13.65 -10.64 6.84
C GLY A 105 12.74 -9.69 7.62
N LYS A 106 12.50 -10.00 8.89
CA LYS A 106 11.60 -9.25 9.79
C LYS A 106 12.29 -8.00 10.38
N ARG A 107 12.57 -7.01 9.54
CA ARG A 107 13.29 -5.77 9.94
C ARG A 107 12.36 -4.57 10.18
N GLY A 108 11.06 -4.78 10.24
CA GLY A 108 10.09 -3.69 10.41
C GLY A 108 9.98 -2.76 9.20
N LEU A 109 10.40 -3.21 8.01
CA LEU A 109 10.44 -2.36 6.80
C LEU A 109 9.06 -1.89 6.36
N GLY A 110 8.00 -2.66 6.64
CA GLY A 110 6.62 -2.22 6.38
C GLY A 110 6.27 -0.95 7.18
N VAL A 111 6.62 -0.92 8.48
CA VAL A 111 6.42 0.27 9.33
C VAL A 111 7.25 1.44 8.78
N LYS A 112 8.49 1.21 8.39
CA LYS A 112 9.34 2.25 7.79
C LYS A 112 8.81 2.77 6.44
N MET A 113 8.11 1.94 5.66
CA MET A 113 7.40 2.42 4.46
C MET A 113 6.25 3.35 4.85
N VAL A 114 5.47 2.99 5.87
CA VAL A 114 4.40 3.85 6.38
C VAL A 114 4.96 5.17 6.94
N GLU A 115 6.06 5.13 7.70
CA GLU A 115 6.75 6.35 8.17
C GLU A 115 7.16 7.24 6.99
N GLY A 116 7.64 6.67 5.90
CA GLY A 116 7.93 7.38 4.66
C GLY A 116 6.69 8.02 4.03
N ALA A 117 5.55 7.29 4.01
CA ALA A 117 4.28 7.82 3.53
C ALA A 117 3.78 8.99 4.42
N VAL A 118 3.91 8.88 5.73
CA VAL A 118 3.55 9.96 6.68
C VAL A 118 4.44 11.18 6.49
N ALA A 119 5.74 11.00 6.28
CA ALA A 119 6.66 12.11 6.00
C ALA A 119 6.28 12.83 4.70
N LEU A 120 6.01 12.07 3.63
CA LEU A 120 5.53 12.62 2.36
C LEU A 120 4.20 13.38 2.53
N ALA A 121 3.26 12.81 3.27
CA ALA A 121 1.96 13.42 3.50
C ALA A 121 2.08 14.78 4.21
N ARG A 122 2.97 14.90 5.19
CA ARG A 122 3.29 16.17 5.86
C ARG A 122 3.91 17.18 4.90
N GLU A 123 4.83 16.74 4.05
CA GLU A 123 5.45 17.59 3.03
C GLU A 123 4.43 18.12 2.02
N LYS A 124 3.47 17.28 1.62
CA LYS A 124 2.38 17.63 0.70
C LYS A 124 1.25 18.46 1.35
N GLY A 125 1.23 18.57 2.68
CA GLY A 125 0.17 19.27 3.42
C GLY A 125 -1.14 18.47 3.47
N TRP A 126 -1.11 17.17 3.26
CA TRP A 126 -2.29 16.32 3.44
C TRP A 126 -2.66 16.22 4.92
N LYS A 127 -3.95 16.02 5.20
CA LYS A 127 -4.49 15.92 6.56
C LYS A 127 -4.69 14.47 7.02
N ALA A 128 -4.87 13.56 6.07
CA ALA A 128 -5.05 12.14 6.36
C ALA A 128 -4.49 11.24 5.26
N LEU A 129 -4.01 10.07 5.69
CA LEU A 129 -3.76 8.91 4.84
C LEU A 129 -4.85 7.88 5.09
N ARG A 130 -5.37 7.27 4.02
CA ARG A 130 -6.43 6.26 4.06
C ARG A 130 -5.97 5.00 3.33
N LEU A 131 -6.55 3.88 3.66
CA LEU A 131 -6.30 2.60 2.98
C LEU A 131 -7.40 1.59 3.28
N ASP A 132 -7.41 0.53 2.50
CA ASP A 132 -8.21 -0.65 2.74
C ASP A 132 -7.33 -1.90 2.85
N VAL A 133 -7.78 -2.84 3.66
CA VAL A 133 -7.10 -4.13 3.87
C VAL A 133 -8.13 -5.24 3.80
N LEU A 134 -7.85 -6.27 2.98
CA LEU A 134 -8.68 -7.47 2.95
C LEU A 134 -8.75 -8.11 4.35
N GLU A 135 -9.96 -8.49 4.79
CA GLU A 135 -10.22 -8.91 6.18
C GLU A 135 -9.39 -10.11 6.67
N ASP A 136 -8.94 -10.97 5.77
CA ASP A 136 -8.11 -12.13 6.10
C ASP A 136 -6.59 -11.85 6.03
N ASN A 137 -6.18 -10.64 5.64
CA ASN A 137 -4.77 -10.25 5.56
C ASN A 137 -4.23 -9.82 6.93
N ALA A 138 -4.16 -10.77 7.87
CA ALA A 138 -3.72 -10.49 9.24
C ALA A 138 -2.33 -9.83 9.35
N PRO A 139 -1.32 -10.13 8.51
CA PRO A 139 -0.06 -9.39 8.55
C PRO A 139 -0.20 -7.91 8.24
N ALA A 140 -1.01 -7.55 7.24
CA ALA A 140 -1.24 -6.14 6.88
C ALA A 140 -2.05 -5.40 7.97
N LEU A 141 -3.09 -6.03 8.50
CA LEU A 141 -3.88 -5.47 9.62
C LEU A 141 -2.96 -5.08 10.79
N ARG A 142 -2.13 -6.02 11.25
CA ARG A 142 -1.17 -5.77 12.33
C ARG A 142 -0.14 -4.68 11.99
N LEU A 143 0.29 -4.60 10.72
CA LEU A 143 1.20 -3.57 10.26
C LEU A 143 0.61 -2.18 10.45
N TYR A 144 -0.59 -1.96 9.91
CA TYR A 144 -1.21 -0.63 9.92
C TYR A 144 -1.63 -0.19 11.32
N GLU A 145 -2.16 -1.10 12.13
CA GLU A 145 -2.46 -0.82 13.55
C GLU A 145 -1.20 -0.41 14.34
N ARG A 146 -0.10 -1.13 14.16
CA ARG A 146 1.18 -0.77 14.80
C ARG A 146 1.76 0.54 14.28
N ALA A 147 1.48 0.90 13.04
CA ALA A 147 1.92 2.16 12.44
C ALA A 147 1.04 3.36 12.84
N GLY A 148 -0.04 3.12 13.60
CA GLY A 148 -0.91 4.18 14.13
C GLY A 148 -2.16 4.46 13.30
N PHE A 149 -2.48 3.64 12.32
CA PHE A 149 -3.75 3.71 11.63
C PHE A 149 -4.89 3.24 12.52
N VAL A 150 -6.04 3.90 12.41
CA VAL A 150 -7.25 3.61 13.18
C VAL A 150 -8.28 2.97 12.25
N TYR A 151 -8.88 1.86 12.71
CA TYR A 151 -10.00 1.22 12.01
C TYR A 151 -11.21 2.15 11.94
N ILE A 152 -11.82 2.23 10.77
CA ILE A 152 -12.97 3.10 10.48
C ILE A 152 -14.24 2.29 10.25
N ALA A 153 -14.23 1.38 9.30
CA ALA A 153 -15.38 0.59 8.89
C ALA A 153 -14.97 -0.64 8.11
N THR A 154 -15.88 -1.60 7.98
CA THR A 154 -15.76 -2.71 7.04
C THR A 154 -16.74 -2.50 5.89
N LYS A 155 -16.26 -2.62 4.67
CA LYS A 155 -17.05 -2.47 3.44
C LYS A 155 -16.89 -3.69 2.54
N ALA A 156 -17.97 -4.15 1.94
CA ALA A 156 -17.91 -5.10 0.83
C ALA A 156 -17.48 -4.34 -0.43
N ILE A 157 -16.30 -4.65 -0.93
CA ILE A 157 -15.71 -4.01 -2.12
C ILE A 157 -15.41 -5.09 -3.15
N TRP A 158 -15.65 -4.80 -4.42
CA TRP A 158 -15.28 -5.67 -5.52
C TRP A 158 -13.95 -5.24 -6.14
N TYR A 159 -13.00 -6.16 -6.19
CA TYR A 159 -11.79 -6.04 -6.98
C TYR A 159 -11.62 -7.25 -7.89
N GLU A 160 -10.97 -7.08 -9.03
CA GLU A 160 -10.77 -8.16 -10.00
C GLU A 160 -10.00 -9.36 -9.40
N SER A 161 -9.06 -9.10 -8.50
CA SER A 161 -8.27 -10.15 -7.85
C SER A 161 -9.03 -10.96 -6.81
N THR A 162 -10.00 -10.33 -6.11
CA THR A 162 -10.71 -10.93 -4.97
C THR A 162 -12.16 -11.29 -5.26
N GLY A 163 -12.78 -10.66 -6.28
CA GLY A 163 -14.23 -10.57 -6.36
C GLY A 163 -14.76 -9.66 -5.25
N THR A 164 -16.05 -9.80 -4.90
CA THR A 164 -16.61 -9.10 -3.74
C THR A 164 -16.11 -9.73 -2.45
N ALA A 165 -15.45 -8.92 -1.61
CA ALA A 165 -14.92 -9.35 -0.32
C ALA A 165 -15.03 -8.20 0.69
N ASN A 166 -14.88 -8.52 1.97
CA ASN A 166 -14.85 -7.50 3.02
C ASN A 166 -13.46 -6.90 3.14
N PHE A 167 -13.42 -5.57 3.10
CA PHE A 167 -12.22 -4.79 3.34
C PHE A 167 -12.41 -3.90 4.56
N LEU A 168 -11.40 -3.87 5.42
CA LEU A 168 -11.34 -2.97 6.56
C LEU A 168 -10.69 -1.67 6.12
N LEU A 169 -11.40 -0.56 6.33
CA LEU A 169 -10.92 0.78 6.05
C LEU A 169 -10.20 1.34 7.25
N TYR A 170 -9.06 1.96 7.01
CA TYR A 170 -8.22 2.58 8.02
C TYR A 170 -7.87 4.01 7.66
N GLU A 171 -7.70 4.85 8.69
CA GLU A 171 -7.26 6.24 8.54
C GLU A 171 -6.14 6.57 9.52
N TYR A 172 -5.17 7.33 9.02
CA TYR A 172 -4.13 7.97 9.82
C TYR A 172 -4.29 9.49 9.69
N VAL A 173 -4.60 10.18 10.78
CA VAL A 173 -4.71 11.64 10.83
C VAL A 173 -3.34 12.23 11.11
N LEU A 174 -2.91 13.24 10.33
CA LEU A 174 -1.58 13.86 10.38
C LEU A 174 -1.50 15.05 11.35
#